data_8ca15e7bf3b2ab47dbe0ed42445dead9
#
_entry.id   8ca15e7bf3b2ab47dbe0ed42445dead9
#
_cell.length_a   1.000
_cell.length_b   1.000
_cell.length_c   1.000
_cell.angle_alpha   90.00
_cell.angle_beta   90.00
_cell.angle_gamma   90.00
#
_symmetry.space_group_name_H-M   'P 1'
#
loop_
_entity.id
_entity.type
_entity.pdbx_description
1 polymer ?
#
loop_
_entity_poly.entity_id
_entity_poly.type
_entity_poly.pdbx_seq_one_letter_code
_entity_poly.pdbx_strand_id
1 'polypeptide(L)'
;MPSQRDRLRVAAAVVGAVALLTVVGRVTGPEAPASQPASATIPALPQRAHSAERWVTQRLEVGHGGGPLIFGAGSLWVGAWPDREVVRIDPRSNRVTARFPAGGLNPTGLAVDATTVWVVHRDTDEVVRVESGTGRVVARVRLDPLPFEFAPGDRRFLPSLVAVGAGAGWVTSDRGAVARIDAASNRVVAVIKLARRVPEGIAVAGRNVWVAEGGHGVARIDAVTNRLLGTTRLDVHAERVATDGGTVWVGGRSTDPSFESAGAVARIDAATGRVREIVPSGLPTGLAAGVGGVWITERDAAGGALECIAPDASPSGMTGLPALGELAVGGGAIWAADRHGSGVYRLEPDRFPCSAASVLTGPAARG
;
A
#
# COMPACT_ATOMS: atom_id res chain seq x y z
N MET A 1 48.81 -42.08 25.82
CA MET A 1 49.30 -41.51 27.09
C MET A 1 50.63 -40.87 26.83
N PRO A 2 50.86 -39.62 27.10
CA PRO A 2 50.73 -38.87 28.34
C PRO A 2 49.84 -37.67 28.19
N SER A 3 49.21 -37.24 29.12
CA SER A 3 49.22 -36.60 30.43
C SER A 3 48.90 -35.11 30.35
N GLN A 4 47.80 -34.82 30.99
CA GLN A 4 47.41 -33.47 31.44
C GLN A 4 48.61 -32.75 32.09
N ARG A 5 48.74 -31.48 31.82
CA ARG A 5 49.21 -30.36 32.65
C ARG A 5 49.90 -29.32 31.77
N ASP A 6 49.19 -28.26 31.51
CA ASP A 6 49.67 -26.93 31.84
C ASP A 6 48.54 -25.92 31.66
N ARG A 7 47.93 -25.69 32.79
CA ARG A 7 47.06 -24.52 32.99
C ARG A 7 47.91 -23.42 33.60
N LEU A 8 47.55 -22.22 33.29
CA LEU A 8 47.85 -20.96 33.96
C LEU A 8 49.24 -20.35 33.70
N ARG A 9 49.21 -19.20 33.02
CA ARG A 9 49.80 -17.99 33.62
C ARG A 9 49.10 -16.74 33.03
N VAL A 10 48.37 -16.10 33.91
CA VAL A 10 47.86 -14.75 33.90
C VAL A 10 49.05 -13.81 33.95
N ALA A 11 49.06 -12.77 33.13
CA ALA A 11 49.87 -11.61 33.37
C ALA A 11 48.98 -10.36 33.33
N ALA A 12 48.75 -9.85 34.52
CA ALA A 12 48.21 -8.51 34.75
C ALA A 12 49.29 -7.47 34.48
N ALA A 13 48.92 -6.40 33.85
CA ALA A 13 49.64 -5.10 33.86
C ALA A 13 48.58 -4.00 33.92
N VAL A 14 48.34 -3.52 35.07
CA VAL A 14 48.77 -2.32 35.77
C VAL A 14 48.30 -1.02 35.05
N VAL A 15 47.36 -0.46 35.66
CA VAL A 15 46.76 0.87 35.83
C VAL A 15 47.79 2.02 35.66
N GLY A 16 47.43 3.01 34.87
CA GLY A 16 47.96 4.35 34.87
C GLY A 16 46.82 5.34 34.76
N ALA A 17 46.33 5.80 35.91
CA ALA A 17 45.37 6.89 35.99
C ALA A 17 46.10 8.21 35.83
N VAL A 18 45.71 9.00 34.83
CA VAL A 18 45.97 10.46 34.80
C VAL A 18 44.61 11.15 34.87
N ALA A 19 44.30 11.68 36.03
CA ALA A 19 43.20 12.58 36.26
C ALA A 19 43.53 13.95 35.67
N LEU A 20 42.83 14.35 34.62
CA LEU A 20 42.79 15.73 34.16
C LEU A 20 41.46 16.33 34.62
N LEU A 21 41.51 17.11 35.70
CA LEU A 21 40.41 17.98 36.12
C LEU A 21 40.28 19.12 35.09
N THR A 22 39.30 19.06 34.24
CA THR A 22 38.77 20.21 33.52
C THR A 22 37.49 20.66 34.21
N VAL A 23 37.61 21.78 34.94
CA VAL A 23 36.46 22.53 35.45
C VAL A 23 35.78 23.18 34.22
N VAL A 24 34.66 22.62 33.82
CA VAL A 24 33.75 23.28 32.87
C VAL A 24 32.65 23.96 33.69
N GLY A 25 32.74 25.29 33.74
CA GLY A 25 31.72 26.12 34.33
C GLY A 25 30.39 25.91 33.63
N ARG A 26 29.36 25.51 34.38
CA ARG A 26 27.97 25.55 33.93
C ARG A 26 27.54 27.01 33.77
N VAL A 27 27.40 27.44 32.53
CA VAL A 27 26.61 28.63 32.22
C VAL A 27 25.17 28.16 32.14
N THR A 28 24.41 28.35 33.21
CA THR A 28 22.95 28.19 33.19
C THR A 28 22.36 29.46 32.60
N GLY A 29 22.16 29.44 31.26
CA GLY A 29 21.25 30.36 30.63
C GLY A 29 19.80 29.82 30.77
N PRO A 30 18.79 30.68 30.85
CA PRO A 30 17.39 30.20 30.93
C PRO A 30 17.06 29.46 29.64
N GLU A 31 16.71 28.18 29.79
CA GLU A 31 16.22 27.33 28.73
C GLU A 31 14.85 27.91 28.31
N ALA A 32 14.77 28.42 27.08
CA ALA A 32 13.50 28.84 26.52
C ALA A 32 12.57 27.62 26.46
N PRO A 33 11.31 27.72 26.88
CA PRO A 33 10.38 26.61 26.80
C PRO A 33 10.25 26.19 25.35
N ALA A 34 10.48 24.90 25.08
CA ALA A 34 10.25 24.30 23.79
C ALA A 34 8.80 24.60 23.40
N SER A 35 8.61 25.35 22.32
CA SER A 35 7.29 25.62 21.77
C SER A 35 6.68 24.28 21.37
N GLN A 36 5.69 23.81 22.13
CA GLN A 36 4.81 22.72 21.75
C GLN A 36 4.19 23.11 20.40
N PRO A 37 4.18 22.24 19.40
CA PRO A 37 3.44 22.50 18.20
C PRO A 37 1.97 22.69 18.61
N ALA A 38 1.37 23.80 18.22
CA ALA A 38 -0.03 24.08 18.48
C ALA A 38 -0.87 22.88 18.02
N SER A 39 -1.64 22.30 18.94
CA SER A 39 -2.65 21.29 18.62
C SER A 39 -3.60 21.93 17.61
N ALA A 40 -3.42 21.61 16.34
CA ALA A 40 -4.39 21.98 15.31
C ALA A 40 -5.66 21.18 15.59
N THR A 41 -6.66 21.85 16.17
CA THR A 41 -8.02 21.33 16.23
C THR A 41 -8.49 21.17 14.80
N ILE A 42 -8.48 19.93 14.30
CA ILE A 42 -8.95 19.62 12.96
C ILE A 42 -10.47 19.73 13.01
N PRO A 43 -11.09 20.62 12.21
CA PRO A 43 -12.54 20.68 12.17
C PRO A 43 -13.05 19.31 11.70
N ALA A 44 -14.06 18.76 12.41
CA ALA A 44 -14.77 17.58 11.99
C ALA A 44 -15.17 17.74 10.51
N LEU A 45 -14.92 16.72 9.69
CA LEU A 45 -15.26 16.71 8.28
C LEU A 45 -16.71 17.22 8.12
N PRO A 46 -16.99 18.15 7.22
CA PRO A 46 -18.36 18.61 6.99
C PRO A 46 -19.19 17.42 6.49
N GLN A 47 -19.96 16.83 7.38
CA GLN A 47 -20.90 15.74 7.05
C GLN A 47 -22.01 16.32 6.17
N ARG A 48 -21.82 16.28 4.88
CA ARG A 48 -22.91 16.44 3.92
C ARG A 48 -23.38 15.04 3.53
N ALA A 49 -24.41 14.56 4.22
CA ALA A 49 -25.17 13.41 3.78
C ALA A 49 -25.85 13.74 2.42
N HIS A 50 -25.16 13.43 1.35
CA HIS A 50 -25.75 13.38 0.02
C HIS A 50 -26.10 11.92 -0.28
N SER A 51 -27.32 11.66 -0.78
CA SER A 51 -27.75 10.30 -1.12
C SER A 51 -26.72 9.64 -2.06
N ALA A 52 -26.30 8.42 -1.72
CA ALA A 52 -25.31 7.62 -2.44
C ALA A 52 -25.59 7.49 -3.95
N GLU A 53 -26.87 7.54 -4.33
CA GLU A 53 -27.34 7.43 -5.72
C GLU A 53 -26.80 8.51 -6.68
N ARG A 54 -26.32 9.62 -6.17
CA ARG A 54 -25.78 10.70 -6.99
C ARG A 54 -24.37 10.43 -7.52
N TRP A 55 -23.61 9.59 -6.84
CA TRP A 55 -22.16 9.40 -7.03
C TRP A 55 -21.83 8.06 -7.69
N VAL A 56 -22.60 7.03 -7.36
CA VAL A 56 -22.52 5.73 -8.01
C VAL A 56 -23.22 5.88 -9.36
N THR A 57 -22.44 5.90 -10.42
CA THR A 57 -23.01 6.00 -11.76
C THR A 57 -23.39 4.64 -12.29
N GLN A 58 -22.72 3.60 -11.84
CA GLN A 58 -23.03 2.24 -12.26
C GLN A 58 -22.49 1.21 -11.26
N ARG A 59 -23.22 0.10 -11.10
CA ARG A 59 -22.79 -1.13 -10.46
C ARG A 59 -22.68 -2.21 -11.52
N LEU A 60 -21.55 -2.87 -11.58
CA LEU A 60 -21.25 -3.94 -12.54
C LEU A 60 -21.13 -5.26 -11.79
N GLU A 61 -21.86 -6.27 -12.25
CA GLU A 61 -21.74 -7.62 -11.72
C GLU A 61 -20.50 -8.30 -12.32
N VAL A 62 -19.58 -8.72 -11.47
CA VAL A 62 -18.30 -9.32 -11.90
C VAL A 62 -18.14 -10.77 -11.52
N GLY A 63 -19.08 -11.36 -10.77
CA GLY A 63 -19.02 -12.71 -10.22
C GLY A 63 -19.01 -12.66 -8.69
N HIS A 64 -18.77 -13.77 -8.03
CA HIS A 64 -18.82 -13.85 -6.58
C HIS A 64 -17.56 -13.25 -5.94
N GLY A 65 -17.74 -12.30 -5.02
CA GLY A 65 -16.70 -11.75 -4.13
C GLY A 65 -15.93 -10.57 -4.72
N GLY A 66 -15.70 -9.56 -3.88
CA GLY A 66 -14.81 -8.43 -4.14
C GLY A 66 -13.35 -8.85 -3.97
N GLY A 67 -12.73 -9.33 -5.03
CA GLY A 67 -11.30 -9.65 -5.06
C GLY A 67 -10.43 -8.40 -5.29
N PRO A 68 -9.13 -8.59 -5.50
CA PRO A 68 -8.22 -7.50 -5.82
C PRO A 68 -8.65 -6.78 -7.09
N LEU A 69 -8.49 -5.46 -7.09
CA LEU A 69 -8.95 -4.56 -8.15
C LEU A 69 -7.77 -3.69 -8.60
N ILE A 70 -7.55 -3.59 -9.91
CA ILE A 70 -6.48 -2.75 -10.47
C ILE A 70 -6.87 -2.18 -11.83
N PHE A 71 -6.50 -0.94 -12.09
CA PHE A 71 -6.59 -0.34 -13.41
C PHE A 71 -5.23 -0.35 -14.11
N GLY A 72 -5.18 -0.84 -15.34
CA GLY A 72 -3.99 -0.84 -16.16
C GLY A 72 -4.24 -1.39 -17.56
N ALA A 73 -3.32 -1.17 -18.49
CA ALA A 73 -3.47 -1.55 -19.91
C ALA A 73 -4.83 -1.13 -20.51
N GLY A 74 -5.32 0.07 -20.12
CA GLY A 74 -6.58 0.64 -20.60
C GLY A 74 -7.85 -0.04 -20.13
N SER A 75 -7.79 -0.92 -19.15
CA SER A 75 -8.92 -1.70 -18.63
C SER A 75 -8.91 -1.78 -17.11
N LEU A 76 -10.06 -2.02 -16.52
CA LEU A 76 -10.17 -2.44 -15.14
C LEU A 76 -10.09 -3.96 -15.05
N TRP A 77 -9.32 -4.45 -14.09
CA TRP A 77 -9.11 -5.87 -13.86
C TRP A 77 -9.58 -6.22 -12.46
N VAL A 78 -10.34 -7.30 -12.34
CA VAL A 78 -10.93 -7.77 -11.09
C VAL A 78 -10.61 -9.24 -10.90
N GLY A 79 -10.07 -9.61 -9.76
CA GLY A 79 -9.95 -11.01 -9.37
C GLY A 79 -11.29 -11.51 -8.83
N ALA A 80 -11.93 -12.43 -9.53
CA ALA A 80 -13.19 -13.03 -9.10
C ALA A 80 -12.90 -14.31 -8.32
N TRP A 81 -13.11 -14.24 -7.00
CA TRP A 81 -13.06 -15.38 -6.10
C TRP A 81 -14.48 -15.66 -5.59
N PRO A 82 -14.99 -16.87 -5.62
CA PRO A 82 -14.37 -18.17 -5.89
C PRO A 82 -14.41 -18.65 -7.35
N ASP A 83 -14.77 -17.79 -8.30
CA ASP A 83 -14.90 -18.18 -9.73
C ASP A 83 -13.57 -18.56 -10.38
N ARG A 84 -12.43 -18.24 -9.73
CA ARG A 84 -11.06 -18.51 -10.19
C ARG A 84 -10.72 -17.81 -11.51
N GLU A 85 -11.28 -16.64 -11.68
CA GLU A 85 -11.15 -15.86 -12.90
C GLU A 85 -10.55 -14.50 -12.63
N VAL A 86 -9.95 -13.94 -13.68
CA VAL A 86 -9.68 -12.52 -13.80
C VAL A 86 -10.65 -11.94 -14.82
N VAL A 87 -11.41 -10.96 -14.39
CA VAL A 87 -12.43 -10.29 -15.20
C VAL A 87 -11.86 -8.99 -15.75
N ARG A 88 -12.00 -8.78 -17.05
CA ARG A 88 -11.65 -7.54 -17.73
C ARG A 88 -12.89 -6.70 -17.99
N ILE A 89 -12.84 -5.44 -17.61
CA ILE A 89 -13.92 -4.46 -17.81
C ILE A 89 -13.36 -3.31 -18.65
N ASP A 90 -14.09 -2.97 -19.71
CA ASP A 90 -13.83 -1.77 -20.51
C ASP A 90 -14.43 -0.54 -19.80
N PRO A 91 -13.61 0.46 -19.43
CA PRO A 91 -14.06 1.64 -18.70
C PRO A 91 -14.94 2.58 -19.52
N ARG A 92 -14.95 2.47 -20.84
CA ARG A 92 -15.75 3.31 -21.74
C ARG A 92 -17.17 2.79 -21.88
N SER A 93 -17.31 1.50 -22.12
CA SER A 93 -18.60 0.85 -22.27
C SER A 93 -19.22 0.37 -20.95
N ASN A 94 -18.42 0.33 -19.88
CA ASN A 94 -18.80 -0.23 -18.58
C ASN A 94 -19.29 -1.69 -18.70
N ARG A 95 -18.62 -2.48 -19.51
CA ARG A 95 -18.98 -3.88 -19.75
C ARG A 95 -17.84 -4.82 -19.47
N VAL A 96 -18.17 -5.99 -18.95
CA VAL A 96 -17.25 -7.13 -18.93
C VAL A 96 -16.96 -7.51 -20.37
N THR A 97 -15.70 -7.41 -20.77
CA THR A 97 -15.24 -7.73 -22.13
C THR A 97 -14.56 -9.08 -22.23
N ALA A 98 -14.08 -9.60 -21.12
CA ALA A 98 -13.46 -10.93 -21.08
C ALA A 98 -13.42 -11.47 -19.65
N ARG A 99 -13.34 -12.80 -19.57
CA ARG A 99 -13.08 -13.59 -18.36
C ARG A 99 -11.99 -14.58 -18.67
N PHE A 100 -10.95 -14.61 -17.87
CA PHE A 100 -9.81 -15.47 -18.07
C PHE A 100 -9.62 -16.39 -16.88
N PRO A 101 -9.45 -17.71 -17.08
CA PRO A 101 -9.04 -18.58 -15.99
C PRO A 101 -7.72 -18.11 -15.39
N ALA A 102 -7.73 -17.72 -14.15
CA ALA A 102 -6.54 -17.22 -13.48
C ALA A 102 -5.58 -18.34 -13.04
N GLY A 103 -6.05 -19.59 -13.01
CA GLY A 103 -5.29 -20.71 -12.45
C GLY A 103 -5.67 -20.98 -11.04
N GLY A 104 -5.09 -20.94 -9.99
CA GLY A 104 -5.37 -21.28 -8.59
C GLY A 104 -6.77 -20.94 -8.07
N LEU A 105 -7.02 -21.23 -6.81
CA LEU A 105 -8.33 -21.07 -6.19
C LEU A 105 -8.65 -19.64 -5.78
N ASN A 106 -7.59 -18.90 -5.39
CA ASN A 106 -7.74 -17.60 -4.73
C ASN A 106 -6.71 -16.60 -5.25
N PRO A 107 -7.10 -15.71 -6.17
CA PRO A 107 -6.24 -14.59 -6.56
C PRO A 107 -6.16 -13.58 -5.41
N THR A 108 -5.03 -13.53 -4.71
CA THR A 108 -4.81 -12.63 -3.57
C THR A 108 -4.26 -11.27 -3.98
N GLY A 109 -3.62 -11.18 -5.13
CA GLY A 109 -3.05 -9.94 -5.64
C GLY A 109 -3.09 -9.86 -7.15
N LEU A 110 -3.34 -8.66 -7.66
CA LEU A 110 -3.30 -8.31 -9.08
C LEU A 110 -2.36 -7.14 -9.30
N ALA A 111 -1.60 -7.20 -10.39
CA ALA A 111 -0.90 -6.05 -10.94
C ALA A 111 -0.93 -6.12 -12.46
N VAL A 112 -0.80 -4.97 -13.12
CA VAL A 112 -0.89 -4.90 -14.58
C VAL A 112 0.26 -4.06 -15.11
N ASP A 113 1.04 -4.64 -16.02
CA ASP A 113 1.99 -3.89 -16.84
C ASP A 113 1.37 -3.52 -18.21
N ALA A 114 2.16 -3.02 -19.13
CA ALA A 114 1.65 -2.60 -20.44
C ALA A 114 0.94 -3.71 -21.22
N THR A 115 1.32 -4.96 -21.02
CA THR A 115 0.91 -6.10 -21.85
C THR A 115 0.39 -7.29 -21.08
N THR A 116 0.68 -7.39 -19.79
CA THR A 116 0.32 -8.57 -18.98
C THR A 116 -0.31 -8.20 -17.65
N VAL A 117 -1.18 -9.10 -17.20
CA VAL A 117 -1.76 -9.12 -15.86
C VAL A 117 -1.00 -10.16 -15.04
N TRP A 118 -0.54 -9.76 -13.88
CA TRP A 118 0.14 -10.61 -12.91
C TRP A 118 -0.85 -10.98 -11.82
N VAL A 119 -1.03 -12.27 -11.62
CA VAL A 119 -2.00 -12.82 -10.68
C VAL A 119 -1.27 -13.67 -9.65
N VAL A 120 -1.39 -13.30 -8.39
CA VAL A 120 -0.80 -14.07 -7.29
C VAL A 120 -1.79 -15.08 -6.78
N HIS A 121 -1.36 -16.33 -6.66
CA HIS A 121 -2.11 -17.44 -6.08
C HIS A 121 -1.39 -17.95 -4.84
N ARG A 122 -1.97 -17.68 -3.68
CA ARG A 122 -1.42 -18.10 -2.38
C ARG A 122 -1.53 -19.62 -2.14
N ASP A 123 -2.57 -20.23 -2.66
CA ASP A 123 -2.86 -21.65 -2.50
C ASP A 123 -1.91 -22.56 -3.30
N THR A 124 -1.40 -22.08 -4.43
CA THR A 124 -0.46 -22.82 -5.28
C THR A 124 0.98 -22.32 -5.19
N ASP A 125 1.24 -21.28 -4.40
CA ASP A 125 2.53 -20.59 -4.29
C ASP A 125 3.06 -20.15 -5.67
N GLU A 126 2.15 -19.65 -6.54
CA GLU A 126 2.48 -19.26 -7.92
C GLU A 126 2.11 -17.81 -8.23
N VAL A 127 2.82 -17.25 -9.19
CA VAL A 127 2.40 -16.06 -9.95
C VAL A 127 2.11 -16.49 -11.37
N VAL A 128 0.90 -16.20 -11.83
CA VAL A 128 0.49 -16.43 -13.21
C VAL A 128 0.50 -15.12 -13.96
N ARG A 129 1.14 -15.09 -15.13
CA ARG A 129 1.12 -13.95 -16.04
C ARG A 129 0.19 -14.24 -17.19
N VAL A 130 -0.73 -13.34 -17.44
CA VAL A 130 -1.74 -13.47 -18.49
C VAL A 130 -1.61 -12.28 -19.44
N GLU A 131 -1.57 -12.53 -20.74
CA GLU A 131 -1.56 -11.48 -21.76
C GLU A 131 -2.87 -10.70 -21.71
N SER A 132 -2.79 -9.38 -21.54
CA SER A 132 -3.94 -8.51 -21.28
C SER A 132 -4.94 -8.44 -22.45
N GLY A 133 -4.47 -8.65 -23.69
CA GLY A 133 -5.31 -8.62 -24.87
C GLY A 133 -6.09 -9.92 -25.12
N THR A 134 -5.45 -11.08 -24.94
CA THR A 134 -5.98 -12.39 -25.36
C THR A 134 -6.38 -13.29 -24.21
N GLY A 135 -5.91 -13.03 -23.00
CA GLY A 135 -6.08 -13.92 -21.85
C GLY A 135 -5.18 -15.16 -21.87
N ARG A 136 -4.26 -15.24 -22.81
CA ARG A 136 -3.32 -16.35 -22.89
C ARG A 136 -2.34 -16.31 -21.73
N VAL A 137 -2.18 -17.42 -21.02
CA VAL A 137 -1.15 -17.56 -19.98
C VAL A 137 0.22 -17.55 -20.66
N VAL A 138 1.04 -16.55 -20.35
CA VAL A 138 2.41 -16.40 -20.90
C VAL A 138 3.46 -16.99 -19.98
N ALA A 139 3.20 -17.06 -18.69
CA ALA A 139 4.09 -17.68 -17.73
C ALA A 139 3.38 -18.14 -16.45
N ARG A 140 3.95 -19.17 -15.82
CA ARG A 140 3.66 -19.58 -14.43
C ARG A 140 4.99 -19.61 -13.69
N VAL A 141 5.09 -18.81 -12.67
CA VAL A 141 6.30 -18.67 -11.86
C VAL A 141 6.03 -19.24 -10.48
N ARG A 142 6.66 -20.37 -10.16
CA ARG A 142 6.58 -20.97 -8.84
C ARG A 142 7.49 -20.24 -7.87
N LEU A 143 6.98 -20.01 -6.68
CA LEU A 143 7.67 -19.34 -5.57
C LEU A 143 8.03 -20.33 -4.45
N ASP A 144 7.85 -21.61 -4.67
CA ASP A 144 8.20 -22.69 -3.76
C ASP A 144 8.70 -23.92 -4.53
N PRO A 145 9.83 -24.55 -4.16
CA PRO A 145 10.80 -24.07 -3.16
C PRO A 145 11.72 -22.99 -3.73
N LEU A 146 11.92 -21.92 -3.00
CA LEU A 146 12.99 -20.97 -3.31
C LEU A 146 14.31 -21.43 -2.67
N PRO A 147 15.47 -21.05 -3.24
CA PRO A 147 16.79 -21.33 -2.64
C PRO A 147 17.03 -20.42 -1.42
N PHE A 148 16.05 -20.34 -0.53
CA PHE A 148 15.99 -19.41 0.58
C PHE A 148 15.13 -19.99 1.70
N GLU A 149 15.63 -20.01 2.93
CA GLU A 149 14.91 -20.48 4.11
C GLU A 149 14.50 -19.30 4.99
N PHE A 150 13.24 -19.29 5.42
CA PHE A 150 12.71 -18.30 6.37
C PHE A 150 13.02 -18.70 7.80
N ALA A 151 13.01 -20.01 8.09
CA ALA A 151 13.45 -20.66 9.30
C ALA A 151 14.04 -22.03 8.92
N PRO A 152 14.82 -22.70 9.79
CA PRO A 152 15.32 -24.02 9.50
C PRO A 152 14.22 -24.99 9.04
N GLY A 153 14.33 -25.49 7.81
CA GLY A 153 13.37 -26.38 7.19
C GLY A 153 12.11 -25.71 6.61
N ASP A 154 11.92 -24.41 6.77
CA ASP A 154 10.76 -23.68 6.21
C ASP A 154 11.17 -22.86 4.99
N ARG A 155 10.82 -23.35 3.80
CA ARG A 155 11.10 -22.72 2.51
C ARG A 155 9.88 -22.18 1.80
N ARG A 156 8.68 -22.33 2.38
CA ARG A 156 7.45 -21.87 1.74
C ARG A 156 7.39 -20.34 1.71
N PHE A 157 7.20 -19.78 0.53
CA PHE A 157 7.16 -18.34 0.32
C PHE A 157 5.84 -17.71 0.80
N LEU A 158 4.72 -18.37 0.61
CA LEU A 158 3.36 -17.88 0.92
C LEU A 158 3.13 -16.50 0.28
N PRO A 159 3.02 -16.42 -1.05
CA PRO A 159 2.83 -15.16 -1.75
C PRO A 159 1.49 -14.51 -1.41
N SER A 160 1.45 -13.17 -1.35
CA SER A 160 0.28 -12.42 -0.94
C SER A 160 -0.10 -11.34 -1.94
N LEU A 161 0.73 -10.33 -2.12
CA LEU A 161 0.46 -9.18 -2.97
C LEU A 161 1.50 -9.08 -4.11
N VAL A 162 1.17 -8.31 -5.14
CA VAL A 162 2.08 -8.04 -6.24
C VAL A 162 1.98 -6.59 -6.70
N ALA A 163 3.12 -6.00 -7.03
CA ALA A 163 3.22 -4.76 -7.77
C ALA A 163 4.17 -4.93 -8.96
N VAL A 164 3.96 -4.18 -10.03
CA VAL A 164 4.82 -4.24 -11.22
C VAL A 164 5.48 -2.90 -11.48
N GLY A 165 6.71 -2.95 -11.93
CA GLY A 165 7.49 -1.77 -12.26
C GLY A 165 8.98 -2.08 -12.31
N ALA A 166 9.77 -1.16 -12.87
CA ALA A 166 11.21 -1.32 -13.05
C ALA A 166 11.61 -2.65 -13.73
N GLY A 167 10.82 -3.11 -14.72
CA GLY A 167 11.06 -4.33 -15.47
C GLY A 167 10.80 -5.63 -14.71
N ALA A 168 10.08 -5.60 -13.61
CA ALA A 168 9.85 -6.76 -12.75
C ALA A 168 8.46 -6.76 -12.10
N GLY A 169 8.03 -7.96 -11.69
CA GLY A 169 6.99 -8.16 -10.69
C GLY A 169 7.62 -8.32 -9.30
N TRP A 170 7.07 -7.63 -8.32
CA TRP A 170 7.50 -7.62 -6.94
C TRP A 170 6.42 -8.24 -6.08
N VAL A 171 6.70 -9.40 -5.51
CA VAL A 171 5.71 -10.23 -4.81
C VAL A 171 6.05 -10.29 -3.33
N THR A 172 5.10 -9.90 -2.49
CA THR A 172 5.27 -10.02 -1.04
C THR A 172 5.01 -11.43 -0.54
N SER A 173 5.64 -11.76 0.57
CA SER A 173 5.45 -13.00 1.30
C SER A 173 4.95 -12.72 2.70
N ASP A 174 3.97 -13.46 3.17
CA ASP A 174 3.53 -13.43 4.58
C ASP A 174 4.65 -13.85 5.56
N ARG A 175 5.79 -14.30 5.03
CA ARG A 175 7.00 -14.60 5.82
C ARG A 175 7.93 -13.41 5.97
N GLY A 176 7.53 -12.21 5.51
CA GLY A 176 8.34 -11.00 5.63
C GLY A 176 9.45 -10.92 4.60
N ALA A 177 9.12 -11.15 3.35
CA ALA A 177 10.05 -10.99 2.25
C ALA A 177 9.36 -10.44 0.98
N VAL A 178 10.16 -9.99 0.04
CA VAL A 178 9.73 -9.63 -1.31
C VAL A 178 10.56 -10.40 -2.32
N ALA A 179 9.89 -11.15 -3.19
CA ALA A 179 10.53 -11.77 -4.34
C ALA A 179 10.46 -10.84 -5.56
N ARG A 180 11.57 -10.70 -6.28
CA ARG A 180 11.62 -10.04 -7.56
C ARG A 180 11.58 -11.08 -8.68
N ILE A 181 10.59 -10.96 -9.54
CA ILE A 181 10.45 -11.77 -10.77
C ILE A 181 10.79 -10.87 -11.95
N ASP A 182 11.85 -11.19 -12.67
CA ASP A 182 12.22 -10.46 -13.87
C ASP A 182 11.18 -10.69 -14.98
N ALA A 183 10.64 -9.60 -15.55
CA ALA A 183 9.53 -9.67 -16.50
C ALA A 183 9.91 -10.26 -17.85
N ALA A 184 11.17 -10.19 -18.23
CA ALA A 184 11.64 -10.73 -19.51
C ALA A 184 11.89 -12.25 -19.44
N SER A 185 12.52 -12.70 -18.37
CA SER A 185 12.89 -14.12 -18.21
C SER A 185 11.84 -14.95 -17.46
N ASN A 186 10.88 -14.31 -16.78
CA ASN A 186 9.91 -14.97 -15.90
C ASN A 186 10.56 -15.79 -14.77
N ARG A 187 11.70 -15.33 -14.27
CA ARG A 187 12.45 -16.01 -13.21
C ARG A 187 12.51 -15.16 -11.95
N VAL A 188 12.46 -15.80 -10.80
CA VAL A 188 12.82 -15.16 -9.52
C VAL A 188 14.32 -14.87 -9.56
N VAL A 189 14.69 -13.59 -9.48
CA VAL A 189 16.09 -13.13 -9.56
C VAL A 189 16.62 -12.60 -8.24
N ALA A 190 15.74 -12.31 -7.29
CA ALA A 190 16.11 -11.90 -5.94
C ALA A 190 15.00 -12.19 -4.94
N VAL A 191 15.37 -12.40 -3.67
CA VAL A 191 14.48 -12.42 -2.50
C VAL A 191 15.07 -11.49 -1.45
N ILE A 192 14.30 -10.49 -1.06
CA ILE A 192 14.71 -9.45 -0.12
C ILE A 192 13.96 -9.65 1.19
N LYS A 193 14.69 -9.88 2.29
CA LYS A 193 14.11 -9.94 3.63
C LYS A 193 13.68 -8.56 4.10
N LEU A 194 12.51 -8.50 4.70
CA LEU A 194 12.00 -7.34 5.40
C LEU A 194 12.27 -7.46 6.91
N ALA A 195 12.19 -6.32 7.61
CA ALA A 195 12.39 -6.30 9.06
C ALA A 195 11.22 -6.96 9.82
N ARG A 196 10.02 -6.92 9.24
CA ARG A 196 8.79 -7.46 9.83
C ARG A 196 8.15 -8.52 8.96
N ARG A 197 7.31 -9.34 9.58
CA ARG A 197 6.47 -10.33 8.90
C ARG A 197 5.16 -9.70 8.47
N VAL A 198 4.53 -10.29 7.45
CA VAL A 198 3.20 -9.93 6.94
C VAL A 198 3.15 -8.51 6.33
N PRO A 199 3.74 -8.34 5.15
CA PRO A 199 3.52 -7.14 4.34
C PRO A 199 2.04 -7.02 3.93
N GLU A 200 1.46 -5.84 4.12
CA GLU A 200 0.03 -5.58 3.88
C GLU A 200 -0.23 -4.67 2.68
N GLY A 201 0.81 -4.06 2.13
CA GLY A 201 0.71 -3.22 0.94
C GLY A 201 2.03 -3.17 0.18
N ILE A 202 1.96 -3.03 -1.15
CA ILE A 202 3.14 -2.88 -2.00
C ILE A 202 2.85 -1.98 -3.20
N ALA A 203 3.78 -1.08 -3.53
CA ALA A 203 3.73 -0.25 -4.73
C ALA A 203 5.12 0.00 -5.30
N VAL A 204 5.20 0.29 -6.60
CA VAL A 204 6.46 0.64 -7.27
C VAL A 204 6.38 2.08 -7.76
N ALA A 205 7.32 2.91 -7.32
CA ALA A 205 7.47 4.31 -7.72
C ALA A 205 8.88 4.54 -8.30
N GLY A 206 8.98 4.65 -9.62
CA GLY A 206 10.24 4.79 -10.32
C GLY A 206 11.18 3.61 -10.04
N ARG A 207 12.34 3.88 -9.40
CA ARG A 207 13.29 2.83 -9.00
C ARG A 207 13.10 2.30 -7.59
N ASN A 208 12.05 2.71 -6.89
CA ASN A 208 11.81 2.26 -5.52
C ASN A 208 10.58 1.38 -5.43
N VAL A 209 10.70 0.31 -4.66
CA VAL A 209 9.57 -0.52 -4.22
C VAL A 209 9.28 -0.17 -2.77
N TRP A 210 8.03 0.12 -2.49
CA TRP A 210 7.54 0.53 -1.19
C TRP A 210 6.64 -0.55 -0.63
N VAL A 211 6.89 -0.97 0.60
CA VAL A 211 6.19 -2.10 1.23
C VAL A 211 5.72 -1.69 2.62
N ALA A 212 4.42 -1.69 2.84
CA ALA A 212 3.85 -1.57 4.18
C ALA A 212 4.11 -2.87 4.95
N GLU A 213 4.82 -2.77 6.08
CA GLU A 213 5.31 -3.94 6.82
C GLU A 213 4.34 -4.44 7.90
N GLY A 214 3.06 -4.06 7.87
CA GLY A 214 2.10 -4.44 8.90
C GLY A 214 2.53 -3.98 10.30
N GLY A 215 2.86 -2.70 10.43
CA GLY A 215 3.33 -2.06 11.66
C GLY A 215 3.64 -0.59 11.42
N HIS A 216 4.45 0.02 12.27
CA HIS A 216 4.78 1.45 12.18
C HIS A 216 5.82 1.78 11.11
N GLY A 217 5.82 1.08 9.98
CA GLY A 217 6.86 1.30 9.00
C GLY A 217 6.49 0.95 7.57
N VAL A 218 7.09 1.68 6.65
CA VAL A 218 7.12 1.37 5.24
C VAL A 218 8.56 1.14 4.79
N ALA A 219 8.83 -0.07 4.30
CA ALA A 219 10.14 -0.43 3.76
C ALA A 219 10.33 0.13 2.36
N ARG A 220 11.57 0.53 2.04
CA ARG A 220 11.97 0.99 0.72
C ARG A 220 13.07 0.10 0.17
N ILE A 221 12.83 -0.46 -1.00
CA ILE A 221 13.77 -1.32 -1.73
C ILE A 221 14.21 -0.63 -3.01
N ASP A 222 15.51 -0.62 -3.30
CA ASP A 222 16.03 -0.19 -4.59
C ASP A 222 15.83 -1.29 -5.63
N ALA A 223 15.02 -1.01 -6.64
CA ALA A 223 14.64 -1.97 -7.67
C ALA A 223 15.79 -2.35 -8.63
N VAL A 224 16.85 -1.57 -8.69
CA VAL A 224 18.03 -1.87 -9.55
C VAL A 224 19.00 -2.79 -8.82
N THR A 225 19.28 -2.47 -7.55
CA THR A 225 20.27 -3.21 -6.76
C THR A 225 19.69 -4.34 -5.92
N ASN A 226 18.37 -4.43 -5.83
CA ASN A 226 17.63 -5.38 -4.98
C ASN A 226 17.96 -5.24 -3.48
N ARG A 227 18.34 -4.06 -3.05
CA ARG A 227 18.74 -3.80 -1.66
C ARG A 227 17.64 -3.10 -0.90
N LEU A 228 17.36 -3.59 0.30
CA LEU A 228 16.58 -2.85 1.28
C LEU A 228 17.37 -1.59 1.68
N LEU A 229 16.80 -0.41 1.39
CA LEU A 229 17.40 0.88 1.73
C LEU A 229 17.14 1.28 3.17
N GLY A 230 16.07 0.73 3.76
CA GLY A 230 15.66 0.98 5.13
C GLY A 230 14.14 0.99 5.26
N THR A 231 13.67 1.23 6.48
CA THR A 231 12.25 1.37 6.81
C THR A 231 12.01 2.76 7.38
N THR A 232 11.12 3.52 6.74
CA THR A 232 10.65 4.80 7.27
C THR A 232 9.59 4.53 8.33
N ARG A 233 9.82 5.04 9.55
CA ARG A 233 8.85 4.93 10.64
C ARG A 233 7.74 5.95 10.47
N LEU A 234 6.51 5.52 10.72
CA LEU A 234 5.31 6.33 10.61
C LEU A 234 4.47 6.20 11.89
N ASP A 235 3.71 7.24 12.22
CA ASP A 235 2.66 7.19 13.25
C ASP A 235 1.35 6.63 12.68
N VAL A 236 1.50 5.70 11.74
CA VAL A 236 0.44 4.95 11.08
C VAL A 236 0.83 3.48 11.08
N HIS A 237 -0.08 2.61 11.47
CA HIS A 237 0.05 1.18 11.25
C HIS A 237 -0.12 0.91 9.76
N ALA A 238 0.98 0.81 9.02
CA ALA A 238 1.01 0.78 7.56
C ALA A 238 0.35 -0.49 7.00
N GLU A 239 -0.80 -0.34 6.35
CA GLU A 239 -1.61 -1.43 5.79
C GLU A 239 -1.75 -1.32 4.27
N ARG A 240 -1.84 -0.11 3.74
CA ARG A 240 -2.06 0.15 2.32
C ARG A 240 -0.98 1.05 1.75
N VAL A 241 -0.60 0.81 0.51
CA VAL A 241 0.35 1.67 -0.22
C VAL A 241 -0.19 1.95 -1.62
N ALA A 242 -0.21 3.22 -1.99
CA ALA A 242 -0.51 3.66 -3.34
C ALA A 242 0.52 4.69 -3.81
N THR A 243 0.64 4.89 -5.12
CA THR A 243 1.56 5.87 -5.69
C THR A 243 1.03 6.46 -7.00
N ASP A 244 1.32 7.73 -7.22
CA ASP A 244 1.18 8.42 -8.50
C ASP A 244 2.52 8.53 -9.27
N GLY A 245 3.56 7.89 -8.75
CA GLY A 245 4.92 7.93 -9.29
C GLY A 245 5.84 8.94 -8.59
N GLY A 246 5.36 10.10 -8.19
CA GLY A 246 6.10 11.14 -7.46
C GLY A 246 5.90 11.09 -5.95
N THR A 247 4.71 10.68 -5.54
CA THR A 247 4.29 10.55 -4.14
C THR A 247 3.95 9.10 -3.83
N VAL A 248 4.29 8.69 -2.62
CA VAL A 248 3.83 7.43 -2.02
C VAL A 248 2.89 7.77 -0.88
N TRP A 249 1.74 7.16 -0.90
CA TRP A 249 0.70 7.28 0.11
C TRP A 249 0.63 5.99 0.90
N VAL A 250 0.67 6.10 2.21
CA VAL A 250 0.63 4.94 3.12
C VAL A 250 -0.53 5.14 4.08
N GLY A 251 -1.54 4.30 3.96
CA GLY A 251 -2.75 4.37 4.77
C GLY A 251 -2.83 3.22 5.77
N GLY A 252 -3.51 3.48 6.88
CA GLY A 252 -3.79 2.48 7.89
C GLY A 252 -4.33 3.06 9.17
N ARG A 253 -4.29 2.29 10.24
CA ARG A 253 -4.72 2.73 11.56
C ARG A 253 -3.79 3.80 12.10
N SER A 254 -4.34 4.91 12.60
CA SER A 254 -3.54 5.90 13.32
C SER A 254 -2.99 5.33 14.62
N THR A 255 -1.76 5.71 14.95
CA THR A 255 -1.13 5.41 16.23
C THR A 255 -0.82 6.68 17.02
N ASP A 256 -1.16 7.82 16.45
CA ASP A 256 -1.10 9.12 17.13
C ASP A 256 -2.36 9.30 17.97
N PRO A 257 -2.23 9.37 19.32
CA PRO A 257 -3.37 9.55 20.22
C PRO A 257 -4.03 10.92 20.10
N SER A 258 -3.40 11.89 19.45
CA SER A 258 -3.99 13.20 19.17
C SER A 258 -5.02 13.17 18.04
N PHE A 259 -5.03 12.10 17.22
CA PHE A 259 -6.03 11.93 16.18
C PHE A 259 -7.28 11.28 16.74
N GLU A 260 -8.40 11.98 16.65
CA GLU A 260 -9.72 11.42 17.00
C GLU A 260 -10.18 10.37 15.99
N SER A 261 -9.60 10.39 14.78
CA SER A 261 -9.90 9.45 13.69
C SER A 261 -9.23 8.09 13.90
N ALA A 262 -9.91 7.02 13.51
CA ALA A 262 -9.38 5.65 13.61
C ALA A 262 -8.23 5.37 12.65
N GLY A 263 -8.07 6.17 11.57
CA GLY A 263 -7.08 6.00 10.52
C GLY A 263 -6.28 7.26 10.23
N ALA A 264 -5.24 7.09 9.45
CA ALA A 264 -4.44 8.18 8.90
C ALA A 264 -3.76 7.75 7.59
N VAL A 265 -3.40 8.75 6.79
CA VAL A 265 -2.63 8.57 5.55
C VAL A 265 -1.38 9.40 5.62
N ALA A 266 -0.24 8.76 5.49
CA ALA A 266 1.06 9.41 5.40
C ALA A 266 1.41 9.67 3.92
N ARG A 267 1.89 10.88 3.64
CA ARG A 267 2.40 11.30 2.34
C ARG A 267 3.92 11.30 2.37
N ILE A 268 4.52 10.57 1.44
CA ILE A 268 5.97 10.37 1.36
C ILE A 268 6.46 10.77 -0.03
N ASP A 269 7.55 11.50 -0.09
CA ASP A 269 8.26 11.80 -1.33
C ASP A 269 8.91 10.51 -1.87
N ALA A 270 8.51 10.07 -3.06
CA ALA A 270 8.93 8.77 -3.60
C ALA A 270 10.43 8.70 -3.92
N ALA A 271 11.06 9.82 -4.23
CA ALA A 271 12.48 9.85 -4.57
C ALA A 271 13.38 9.83 -3.33
N THR A 272 13.02 10.62 -2.32
CA THR A 272 13.84 10.81 -1.12
C THR A 272 13.48 9.92 0.05
N GLY A 273 12.22 9.46 0.13
CA GLY A 273 11.66 8.73 1.27
C GLY A 273 11.31 9.63 2.46
N ARG A 274 11.31 10.95 2.27
CA ARG A 274 10.95 11.91 3.31
C ARG A 274 9.44 11.94 3.51
N VAL A 275 9.00 11.77 4.73
CA VAL A 275 7.60 12.01 5.12
C VAL A 275 7.31 13.49 4.99
N ARG A 276 6.29 13.85 4.24
CA ARG A 276 5.84 15.23 4.02
C ARG A 276 4.83 15.63 5.07
N GLU A 277 3.86 14.76 5.32
CA GLU A 277 2.75 14.98 6.23
C GLU A 277 2.03 13.68 6.57
N ILE A 278 1.26 13.70 7.63
CA ILE A 278 0.31 12.64 8.00
C ILE A 278 -1.05 13.31 8.20
N VAL A 279 -2.04 12.85 7.45
CA VAL A 279 -3.39 13.41 7.45
C VAL A 279 -4.33 12.41 8.12
N PRO A 280 -5.14 12.85 9.10
CA PRO A 280 -6.19 12.01 9.66
C PRO A 280 -7.19 11.59 8.59
N SER A 281 -7.66 10.36 8.67
CA SER A 281 -8.70 9.80 7.80
C SER A 281 -9.55 8.81 8.59
N GLY A 282 -10.62 8.29 7.99
CA GLY A 282 -11.23 7.07 8.49
C GLY A 282 -10.30 5.86 8.35
N LEU A 283 -10.73 4.69 8.83
CA LEU A 283 -9.92 3.48 8.72
C LEU A 283 -9.93 2.96 7.27
N PRO A 284 -8.80 3.03 6.54
CA PRO A 284 -8.75 2.66 5.13
C PRO A 284 -9.07 1.18 4.89
N THR A 285 -10.01 0.91 3.99
CA THR A 285 -10.29 -0.43 3.46
C THR A 285 -9.72 -0.61 2.05
N GLY A 286 -9.51 0.49 1.33
CA GLY A 286 -8.82 0.57 0.05
C GLY A 286 -8.13 1.91 -0.10
N LEU A 287 -7.08 1.96 -0.90
CA LEU A 287 -6.27 3.16 -1.16
C LEU A 287 -5.80 3.15 -2.61
N ALA A 288 -6.09 4.21 -3.36
CA ALA A 288 -5.62 4.36 -4.73
C ALA A 288 -5.25 5.80 -5.04
N ALA A 289 -4.10 6.01 -5.68
CA ALA A 289 -3.65 7.33 -6.11
C ALA A 289 -4.01 7.60 -7.58
N GLY A 290 -4.39 8.82 -7.90
CA GLY A 290 -4.72 9.28 -9.25
C GLY A 290 -5.82 10.35 -9.22
N VAL A 291 -6.16 10.89 -10.37
CA VAL A 291 -7.22 11.90 -10.59
C VAL A 291 -7.35 12.88 -9.42
N GLY A 292 -6.37 13.78 -9.30
CA GLY A 292 -6.41 14.89 -8.36
C GLY A 292 -5.98 14.61 -6.93
N GLY A 293 -5.59 13.36 -6.57
CA GLY A 293 -5.14 13.05 -5.21
C GLY A 293 -5.08 11.57 -4.89
N VAL A 294 -5.20 11.24 -3.61
CA VAL A 294 -5.37 9.86 -3.15
C VAL A 294 -6.81 9.65 -2.70
N TRP A 295 -7.38 8.55 -3.12
CA TRP A 295 -8.75 8.13 -2.81
C TRP A 295 -8.71 6.99 -1.81
N ILE A 296 -9.61 7.04 -0.84
CA ILE A 296 -9.64 6.14 0.31
C ILE A 296 -11.07 5.67 0.48
N THR A 297 -11.28 4.35 0.47
CA THR A 297 -12.53 3.78 0.97
C THR A 297 -12.40 3.49 2.44
N GLU A 298 -13.46 3.72 3.17
CA GLU A 298 -13.50 3.58 4.62
C GLU A 298 -14.70 2.76 5.05
N ARG A 299 -14.59 2.20 6.23
CA ARG A 299 -15.73 1.63 6.93
C ARG A 299 -16.24 2.66 7.92
N ASP A 300 -17.50 3.03 7.79
CA ASP A 300 -18.23 3.79 8.80
C ASP A 300 -19.37 2.96 9.41
N ALA A 301 -20.03 3.52 10.43
CA ALA A 301 -21.16 2.87 11.11
C ALA A 301 -22.43 2.77 10.22
N ALA A 302 -22.52 3.57 9.16
CA ALA A 302 -23.67 3.67 8.27
C ALA A 302 -23.51 2.86 6.98
N GLY A 303 -22.30 2.31 6.71
CA GLY A 303 -22.03 1.51 5.52
C GLY A 303 -20.62 1.72 5.00
N GLY A 304 -20.42 2.60 4.04
CA GLY A 304 -19.14 2.94 3.44
C GLY A 304 -18.97 4.44 3.28
N ALA A 305 -17.73 4.87 3.29
CA ALA A 305 -17.32 6.22 2.94
C ALA A 305 -16.25 6.19 1.87
N LEU A 306 -16.19 7.24 1.08
CA LEU A 306 -15.11 7.55 0.15
C LEU A 306 -14.55 8.91 0.51
N GLU A 307 -13.27 8.95 0.78
CA GLU A 307 -12.52 10.17 1.07
C GLU A 307 -11.50 10.42 -0.05
N CYS A 308 -11.21 11.67 -0.31
CA CYS A 308 -10.11 12.10 -1.15
C CYS A 308 -9.23 13.08 -0.38
N ILE A 309 -7.93 12.87 -0.43
CA ILE A 309 -6.94 13.82 0.05
C ILE A 309 -6.24 14.40 -1.18
N ALA A 310 -6.44 15.69 -1.40
CA ALA A 310 -5.83 16.43 -2.50
C ALA A 310 -4.31 16.61 -2.31
N PRO A 311 -3.55 17.00 -3.35
CA PRO A 311 -2.11 17.25 -3.24
C PRO A 311 -1.72 18.33 -2.22
N ASP A 312 -2.62 19.22 -1.87
CA ASP A 312 -2.46 20.25 -0.83
C ASP A 312 -2.86 19.76 0.58
N ALA A 313 -3.11 18.44 0.71
CA ALA A 313 -3.51 17.76 1.94
C ALA A 313 -4.89 18.15 2.50
N SER A 314 -5.74 18.79 1.70
CA SER A 314 -7.12 19.03 2.09
C SER A 314 -7.96 17.75 1.92
N PRO A 315 -8.50 17.17 3.00
CA PRO A 315 -9.40 16.05 2.92
C PRO A 315 -10.81 16.50 2.51
N SER A 316 -11.47 15.69 1.71
CA SER A 316 -12.89 15.83 1.40
C SER A 316 -13.54 14.46 1.36
N GLY A 317 -14.66 14.27 2.00
CA GLY A 317 -15.26 12.95 2.21
C GLY A 317 -16.75 12.89 1.91
N MET A 318 -17.23 11.69 1.68
CA MET A 318 -18.59 11.33 1.35
C MET A 318 -19.00 10.08 2.12
N THR A 319 -20.13 10.10 2.76
CA THR A 319 -20.68 8.98 3.54
C THR A 319 -21.97 8.44 2.93
N GLY A 320 -22.48 7.33 3.46
CA GLY A 320 -23.71 6.73 3.01
C GLY A 320 -23.57 5.98 1.68
N LEU A 321 -22.36 5.60 1.30
CA LEU A 321 -22.09 4.72 0.19
C LEU A 321 -22.32 3.25 0.59
N PRO A 322 -22.48 2.34 -0.38
CA PRO A 322 -22.37 0.91 -0.10
C PRO A 322 -21.06 0.57 0.60
N ALA A 323 -20.97 -0.57 1.26
CA ALA A 323 -19.73 -1.02 1.86
C ALA A 323 -18.68 -1.28 0.77
N LEU A 324 -17.74 -0.33 0.64
CA LEU A 324 -16.69 -0.36 -0.36
C LEU A 324 -15.42 -1.04 0.19
N GLY A 325 -14.73 -1.76 -0.70
CA GLY A 325 -13.47 -2.43 -0.43
C GLY A 325 -12.30 -1.81 -1.20
N GLU A 326 -11.55 -2.65 -1.89
CA GLU A 326 -10.41 -2.24 -2.70
C GLU A 326 -10.78 -1.19 -3.75
N LEU A 327 -9.83 -0.32 -4.06
CA LEU A 327 -9.97 0.78 -5.00
C LEU A 327 -9.01 0.67 -6.18
N ALA A 328 -9.46 1.15 -7.32
CA ALA A 328 -8.60 1.47 -8.46
C ALA A 328 -9.01 2.81 -9.09
N VAL A 329 -8.06 3.56 -9.60
CA VAL A 329 -8.31 4.82 -10.31
C VAL A 329 -7.78 4.71 -11.73
N GLY A 330 -8.64 5.02 -12.70
CA GLY A 330 -8.24 5.03 -14.10
C GLY A 330 -9.43 5.03 -15.06
N GLY A 331 -9.15 5.32 -16.35
CA GLY A 331 -10.20 5.45 -17.36
C GLY A 331 -11.17 6.58 -17.10
N GLY A 332 -10.76 7.64 -16.40
CA GLY A 332 -11.61 8.77 -16.02
C GLY A 332 -12.57 8.48 -14.87
N ALA A 333 -12.38 7.39 -14.13
CA ALA A 333 -13.27 6.97 -13.06
C ALA A 333 -12.51 6.46 -11.83
N ILE A 334 -13.22 6.39 -10.72
CA ILE A 334 -12.85 5.66 -9.52
C ILE A 334 -13.66 4.37 -9.51
N TRP A 335 -13.01 3.27 -9.25
CA TRP A 335 -13.60 1.95 -9.20
C TRP A 335 -13.45 1.38 -7.80
N ALA A 336 -14.53 0.92 -7.20
CA ALA A 336 -14.53 0.36 -5.87
C ALA A 336 -15.19 -1.01 -5.86
N ALA A 337 -14.54 -1.99 -5.26
CA ALA A 337 -15.11 -3.31 -5.07
C ALA A 337 -16.25 -3.26 -4.06
N ASP A 338 -17.34 -3.97 -4.35
CA ASP A 338 -18.39 -4.23 -3.37
C ASP A 338 -17.87 -5.22 -2.33
N ARG A 339 -17.80 -4.78 -1.08
CA ARG A 339 -17.23 -5.60 -0.01
C ARG A 339 -18.07 -6.82 0.39
N HIS A 340 -19.37 -6.72 0.20
CA HIS A 340 -20.34 -7.74 0.61
C HIS A 340 -21.05 -8.39 -0.58
N GLY A 341 -20.79 -7.90 -1.77
CA GLY A 341 -21.46 -8.33 -2.98
C GLY A 341 -20.52 -8.86 -4.05
N SER A 342 -21.09 -9.03 -5.22
CA SER A 342 -20.43 -9.57 -6.41
C SER A 342 -20.06 -8.48 -7.43
N GLY A 343 -20.11 -7.21 -7.02
CA GLY A 343 -20.06 -6.08 -7.93
C GLY A 343 -18.83 -5.18 -7.79
N VAL A 344 -18.70 -4.32 -8.78
CA VAL A 344 -17.79 -3.18 -8.76
C VAL A 344 -18.61 -1.92 -9.03
N TYR A 345 -18.42 -0.92 -8.21
CA TYR A 345 -19.01 0.39 -8.37
C TYR A 345 -18.10 1.30 -9.19
N ARG A 346 -18.70 2.04 -10.13
CA ARG A 346 -18.07 3.13 -10.84
C ARG A 346 -18.52 4.46 -10.26
N LEU A 347 -17.57 5.31 -9.91
CA LEU A 347 -17.80 6.64 -9.37
C LEU A 347 -17.09 7.67 -10.25
N GLU A 348 -17.76 8.79 -10.48
CA GLU A 348 -17.24 9.89 -11.32
C GLU A 348 -16.47 10.90 -10.45
N PRO A 349 -15.15 11.02 -10.64
CA PRO A 349 -14.34 11.94 -9.84
C PRO A 349 -14.75 13.42 -10.03
N ASP A 350 -15.24 13.80 -11.21
CA ASP A 350 -15.66 15.18 -11.51
C ASP A 350 -16.88 15.63 -10.70
N ARG A 351 -17.65 14.69 -10.21
CA ARG A 351 -18.79 14.97 -9.33
C ARG A 351 -18.35 15.19 -7.88
N PHE A 352 -17.09 14.87 -7.59
CA PHE A 352 -16.52 14.94 -6.29
C PHE A 352 -15.22 15.76 -6.33
N PRO A 353 -15.25 17.00 -5.86
CA PRO A 353 -14.08 17.85 -5.90
C PRO A 353 -13.01 17.35 -4.91
N CYS A 354 -11.99 16.71 -5.43
CA CYS A 354 -10.76 16.46 -4.73
C CYS A 354 -9.82 17.67 -4.87
N SER A 355 -10.31 18.85 -4.46
CA SER A 355 -9.47 20.06 -4.45
C SER A 355 -10.02 21.10 -3.47
N ALA A 356 -9.12 21.84 -2.84
CA ALA A 356 -9.46 22.97 -1.97
C ALA A 356 -10.24 24.10 -2.69
N ALA A 357 -10.21 24.14 -4.01
CA ALA A 357 -10.85 25.19 -4.82
C ALA A 357 -12.38 25.06 -4.89
N SER A 358 -12.98 23.97 -4.47
CA SER A 358 -14.44 23.77 -4.49
C SER A 358 -15.15 24.11 -3.19
N VAL A 359 -14.52 24.80 -2.25
CA VAL A 359 -15.22 25.48 -1.17
C VAL A 359 -15.96 26.67 -1.76
N LEU A 360 -17.06 26.36 -2.45
CA LEU A 360 -18.31 27.11 -2.51
C LEU A 360 -18.24 28.61 -2.83
N THR A 361 -18.41 28.90 -4.07
CA THR A 361 -19.36 29.95 -4.41
C THR A 361 -20.77 29.33 -4.51
N GLY A 362 -21.46 29.24 -3.38
CA GLY A 362 -22.91 29.10 -3.38
C GLY A 362 -23.50 30.29 -4.13
N PRO A 363 -24.60 30.13 -4.89
CA PRO A 363 -25.22 31.26 -5.57
C PRO A 363 -25.54 32.31 -4.50
N ALA A 364 -24.95 33.49 -4.71
CA ALA A 364 -25.33 34.66 -3.93
C ALA A 364 -26.85 34.83 -4.05
N ALA A 365 -27.52 34.79 -2.89
CA ALA A 365 -28.90 35.19 -2.82
C ALA A 365 -29.02 36.58 -3.40
N ARG A 366 -29.66 36.67 -4.56
CA ARG A 366 -30.11 37.97 -5.10
C ARG A 366 -31.25 38.40 -4.20
N GLY A 367 -31.03 39.52 -3.51
CA GLY A 367 -32.06 40.26 -2.81
C GLY A 367 -33.09 40.87 -3.74
#